data_dacead5e9ee18f1a695b5a9abc9b612d
#
_entry.id   dacead5e9ee18f1a695b5a9abc9b612d
#
_cell.length_a   1.000
_cell.length_b   1.000
_cell.length_c   1.000
_cell.angle_alpha   90.00
_cell.angle_beta   90.00
_cell.angle_gamma   90.00
#
_symmetry.space_group_name_H-M   'P 1'
#
loop_
_entity.id
_entity.type
_entity.pdbx_description
1 polymer ?
#
loop_
_entity_poly.entity_id
_entity_poly.type
_entity_poly.pdbx_seq_one_letter_code
_entity_poly.pdbx_strand_id
1 'polypeptide(L)'
;MKRKYLTVSCAAICLCGLVLTSCSEDDPANPGNNGDNNNNETPTTEVISNYVVAASVNDANYLLTADTLTEGTISAKNNGLTTESGTQWIFYQDKYLYRLVYNQGNAGVTSSYILNAAGKVEERDNTYEIKRFTSYGTYKNYIITASAGDLSQDYADENGYLPQGFLFSYLEVENETFKTNSDVILSENFLGNGEYVTLAGILEANDKIYSVAVPMGLSQYGVKAEGGKYVVYEDLVKQEAGGSGSSSYEKGELQWTQYPNECWVAIFGDESFQNKTLIKTDKISYACGRYKSQYYQTIWAADNGDIYVFSPSYAKTMTDPRQQTTLPAGVVRIKAGTDTFDDDYYCNLEEQTGGKSFLRCWHIADDYFLLLMYDRPLTESGFAAKEMAVFKGENKTLTYVSGMPDAGVISGFGNTPYTENGKVYVAVTTTDGSQPAIYQIDPASAKATKGLTVESEQISGVGKLTYYVSE
;
A
#
# COMPACT_ATOMS: atom_id res chain seq x y z
N MET A 1 50.71 14.25 16.84
CA MET A 1 51.17 13.28 15.84
C MET A 1 50.34 13.50 14.56
N LYS A 2 50.99 13.94 13.49
CA LYS A 2 50.39 14.23 12.19
C LYS A 2 50.19 12.91 11.43
N ARG A 3 48.99 12.66 10.88
CA ARG A 3 48.78 11.62 9.85
C ARG A 3 48.21 12.27 8.59
N LYS A 4 48.90 11.94 7.51
CA LYS A 4 48.80 12.49 6.17
C LYS A 4 47.54 11.96 5.46
N TYR A 5 46.89 12.84 4.73
CA TYR A 5 45.89 12.52 3.70
C TYR A 5 46.61 12.00 2.42
N LEU A 6 46.06 10.94 1.86
CA LEU A 6 46.44 10.45 0.53
C LEU A 6 45.20 10.64 -0.38
N THR A 7 45.32 11.61 -1.26
CA THR A 7 44.39 11.87 -2.38
C THR A 7 44.79 10.98 -3.55
N VAL A 8 43.83 10.21 -4.07
CA VAL A 8 43.97 9.55 -5.36
C VAL A 8 42.97 10.15 -6.32
N SER A 9 43.49 10.89 -7.28
CA SER A 9 42.77 11.36 -8.48
C SER A 9 42.71 10.21 -9.48
N CYS A 10 41.53 9.92 -10.03
CA CYS A 10 41.42 9.22 -11.30
C CYS A 10 40.61 10.04 -12.27
N ALA A 11 41.26 10.30 -13.39
CA ALA A 11 40.79 11.12 -14.49
C ALA A 11 39.77 10.40 -15.36
N ALA A 12 38.77 11.14 -15.77
CA ALA A 12 37.81 10.76 -16.80
C ALA A 12 38.45 10.78 -18.20
N ILE A 13 38.11 9.76 -19.00
CA ILE A 13 38.31 9.81 -20.45
C ILE A 13 36.93 9.56 -21.10
N CYS A 14 36.40 10.65 -21.68
CA CYS A 14 35.28 10.58 -22.62
C CYS A 14 35.81 10.14 -23.99
N LEU A 15 35.13 9.17 -24.61
CA LEU A 15 35.23 8.95 -26.06
C LEU A 15 33.84 8.95 -26.67
N CYS A 16 33.51 10.03 -27.38
CA CYS A 16 32.39 10.11 -28.30
C CYS A 16 32.74 9.38 -29.60
N GLY A 17 31.84 8.54 -30.08
CA GLY A 17 31.92 7.96 -31.42
C GLY A 17 30.54 8.06 -32.09
N LEU A 18 30.40 9.05 -32.96
CA LEU A 18 29.33 9.19 -33.94
C LEU A 18 29.54 8.20 -35.07
N VAL A 19 28.51 7.47 -35.49
CA VAL A 19 28.47 6.83 -36.81
C VAL A 19 27.16 7.16 -37.49
N LEU A 20 27.28 7.75 -38.66
CA LEU A 20 26.23 8.13 -39.59
C LEU A 20 25.80 6.94 -40.48
N THR A 21 24.56 6.96 -40.86
CA THR A 21 23.85 6.12 -41.82
C THR A 21 24.41 6.28 -43.25
N SER A 22 24.37 5.19 -44.03
CA SER A 22 24.16 5.26 -45.48
C SER A 22 23.67 3.92 -46.04
N CYS A 23 22.58 3.97 -46.80
CA CYS A 23 22.09 2.91 -47.68
C CYS A 23 22.88 2.88 -49.00
N SER A 24 23.03 1.72 -49.60
CA SER A 24 22.74 1.48 -51.03
C SER A 24 23.10 0.06 -51.48
N GLU A 25 22.36 -0.38 -52.48
CA GLU A 25 22.16 -1.67 -53.11
C GLU A 25 23.38 -2.23 -53.89
N ASP A 26 23.25 -3.51 -54.18
CA ASP A 26 23.64 -4.36 -55.32
C ASP A 26 24.67 -5.49 -55.10
N ASP A 27 24.17 -6.68 -55.33
CA ASP A 27 24.81 -7.99 -55.54
C ASP A 27 25.63 -8.06 -56.89
N PRO A 28 26.57 -8.99 -57.20
CA PRO A 28 26.51 -10.39 -56.98
C PRO A 28 27.82 -11.23 -56.79
N ALA A 29 27.62 -12.49 -56.40
CA ALA A 29 28.43 -13.71 -56.70
C ALA A 29 29.66 -14.09 -55.88
N ASN A 30 29.47 -15.15 -55.08
CA ASN A 30 30.23 -16.30 -54.55
C ASN A 30 31.50 -16.75 -55.40
N PRO A 31 32.49 -17.59 -54.89
CA PRO A 31 32.48 -18.46 -53.69
C PRO A 31 33.83 -18.54 -52.90
N GLY A 32 33.75 -19.11 -51.65
CA GLY A 32 34.99 -19.63 -51.01
C GLY A 32 34.94 -19.75 -49.49
N ASN A 33 34.41 -20.85 -49.02
CA ASN A 33 34.71 -21.65 -47.83
C ASN A 33 35.81 -21.17 -46.88
N ASN A 34 35.46 -20.84 -45.60
CA ASN A 34 36.07 -21.46 -44.41
C ASN A 34 35.25 -21.12 -43.16
N GLY A 35 34.94 -22.16 -42.42
CA GLY A 35 34.14 -22.07 -41.19
C GLY A 35 34.92 -21.39 -40.06
N ASP A 36 34.20 -20.54 -39.39
CA ASP A 36 34.38 -20.26 -37.97
C ASP A 36 32.95 -20.12 -37.37
N ASN A 37 32.50 -21.21 -36.76
CA ASN A 37 31.33 -21.22 -35.89
C ASN A 37 31.67 -20.40 -34.64
N ASN A 38 31.44 -19.12 -34.68
CA ASN A 38 31.26 -18.32 -33.47
C ASN A 38 29.75 -18.16 -33.26
N ASN A 39 29.12 -19.20 -32.73
CA ASN A 39 27.85 -19.10 -32.06
C ASN A 39 28.10 -18.31 -30.75
N ASN A 40 28.10 -16.99 -30.82
CA ASN A 40 27.80 -16.16 -29.68
C ASN A 40 26.27 -16.25 -29.42
N GLU A 41 25.83 -17.41 -28.95
CA GLU A 41 24.56 -17.49 -28.27
C GLU A 41 24.73 -16.67 -26.96
N THR A 42 24.10 -15.51 -26.93
CA THR A 42 23.88 -14.82 -25.68
C THR A 42 23.17 -15.83 -24.78
N PRO A 43 23.69 -16.14 -23.58
CA PRO A 43 22.99 -17.07 -22.69
C PRO A 43 21.59 -16.54 -22.44
N THR A 44 20.58 -17.24 -22.95
CA THR A 44 19.19 -16.96 -22.59
C THR A 44 19.01 -17.48 -21.18
N THR A 45 19.03 -16.57 -20.21
CA THR A 45 18.66 -16.90 -18.83
C THR A 45 17.26 -17.50 -18.87
N GLU A 46 17.15 -18.78 -18.57
CA GLU A 46 15.84 -19.44 -18.53
C GLU A 46 15.07 -18.85 -17.33
N VAL A 47 13.92 -18.25 -17.59
CA VAL A 47 13.09 -17.60 -16.59
C VAL A 47 11.78 -18.38 -16.48
N ILE A 48 11.49 -18.89 -15.28
CA ILE A 48 10.24 -19.57 -14.98
C ILE A 48 9.37 -18.62 -14.17
N SER A 49 8.17 -18.34 -14.66
CA SER A 49 7.22 -17.46 -13.97
C SER A 49 5.87 -18.11 -13.81
N ASN A 50 5.25 -17.97 -12.64
CA ASN A 50 3.88 -18.42 -12.39
C ASN A 50 3.13 -17.36 -11.60
N TYR A 51 1.84 -17.24 -11.87
CA TYR A 51 0.96 -16.51 -10.96
C TYR A 51 0.73 -17.35 -9.71
N VAL A 52 0.62 -16.68 -8.58
CA VAL A 52 0.35 -17.29 -7.27
C VAL A 52 -0.93 -16.73 -6.72
N VAL A 53 -1.83 -17.62 -6.33
CA VAL A 53 -3.14 -17.29 -5.78
C VAL A 53 -3.24 -17.82 -4.37
N ALA A 54 -3.39 -16.94 -3.39
CA ALA A 54 -3.64 -17.32 -1.99
C ALA A 54 -5.15 -17.57 -1.81
N ALA A 55 -5.52 -18.80 -1.51
CA ALA A 55 -6.92 -19.24 -1.44
C ALA A 55 -7.19 -20.10 -0.21
N SER A 56 -8.43 -20.06 0.29
CA SER A 56 -8.92 -20.94 1.37
C SER A 56 -9.77 -22.05 0.79
N VAL A 57 -9.45 -23.30 1.13
CA VAL A 57 -10.12 -24.52 0.64
C VAL A 57 -10.31 -25.48 1.81
N ASN A 58 -11.54 -25.81 2.18
CA ASN A 58 -11.88 -26.71 3.29
C ASN A 58 -11.14 -26.38 4.59
N ASP A 59 -11.25 -25.12 5.04
CA ASP A 59 -10.60 -24.58 6.25
C ASP A 59 -9.06 -24.59 6.22
N ALA A 60 -8.42 -24.93 5.11
CA ALA A 60 -6.98 -24.84 4.90
C ALA A 60 -6.64 -23.72 3.91
N ASN A 61 -5.45 -23.14 4.05
CA ASN A 61 -4.96 -22.10 3.15
C ASN A 61 -3.88 -22.64 2.23
N TYR A 62 -3.90 -22.20 0.98
CA TYR A 62 -2.99 -22.64 -0.06
C TYR A 62 -2.45 -21.46 -0.86
N LEU A 63 -1.22 -21.59 -1.30
CA LEU A 63 -0.63 -20.80 -2.37
C LEU A 63 -0.66 -21.64 -3.65
N LEU A 64 -1.69 -21.43 -4.47
CA LEU A 64 -1.90 -22.15 -5.72
C LEU A 64 -1.13 -21.49 -6.85
N THR A 65 -0.62 -22.27 -7.81
CA THR A 65 0.03 -21.73 -9.01
C THR A 65 -0.89 -21.79 -10.23
N ALA A 66 -0.75 -20.82 -11.14
CA ALA A 66 -1.45 -20.74 -12.42
C ALA A 66 -0.54 -20.15 -13.49
N ASP A 67 -0.71 -20.64 -14.73
CA ASP A 67 0.03 -20.14 -15.90
C ASP A 67 -0.56 -18.82 -16.44
N THR A 68 -1.85 -18.59 -16.17
CA THR A 68 -2.58 -17.39 -16.60
C THR A 68 -3.63 -16.97 -15.58
N LEU A 69 -3.95 -15.66 -15.56
CA LEU A 69 -5.07 -15.12 -14.78
C LEU A 69 -6.31 -14.82 -15.64
N THR A 70 -6.22 -15.00 -16.97
CA THR A 70 -7.27 -14.54 -17.90
C THR A 70 -8.29 -15.60 -18.26
N GLU A 71 -8.03 -16.87 -17.94
CA GLU A 71 -8.92 -18.00 -18.28
C GLU A 71 -8.62 -19.24 -17.43
N GLY A 72 -9.47 -20.25 -17.56
CA GLY A 72 -9.27 -21.57 -16.95
C GLY A 72 -9.81 -21.71 -15.56
N THR A 73 -9.47 -22.83 -14.93
CA THR A 73 -9.84 -23.18 -13.56
C THR A 73 -8.68 -23.88 -12.87
N ILE A 74 -8.37 -23.49 -11.65
CA ILE A 74 -7.40 -24.16 -10.79
C ILE A 74 -8.04 -24.65 -9.50
N SER A 75 -7.44 -25.66 -8.88
CA SER A 75 -7.86 -26.21 -7.59
C SER A 75 -6.63 -26.63 -6.77
N ALA A 76 -6.82 -26.93 -5.50
CA ALA A 76 -5.77 -27.43 -4.61
C ALA A 76 -5.34 -28.89 -4.92
N LYS A 77 -5.99 -29.56 -5.87
CA LYS A 77 -5.67 -30.94 -6.22
C LYS A 77 -4.34 -31.00 -6.98
N ASN A 78 -3.32 -31.57 -6.35
CA ASN A 78 -1.95 -31.67 -6.87
C ASN A 78 -1.33 -30.29 -7.24
N ASN A 79 -1.79 -29.22 -6.62
CA ASN A 79 -1.32 -27.87 -6.88
C ASN A 79 -1.20 -27.09 -5.57
N GLY A 80 -0.14 -26.30 -5.49
CA GLY A 80 0.07 -25.33 -4.43
C GLY A 80 0.77 -25.89 -3.18
N LEU A 81 1.13 -24.94 -2.33
CA LEU A 81 1.74 -25.12 -1.03
C LEU A 81 0.70 -24.83 0.04
N THR A 82 0.53 -25.71 1.02
CA THR A 82 -0.29 -25.42 2.21
C THR A 82 0.42 -24.37 3.07
N THR A 83 -0.32 -23.38 3.53
CA THR A 83 0.18 -22.30 4.38
C THR A 83 -0.83 -21.95 5.47
N GLU A 84 -0.44 -21.12 6.42
CA GLU A 84 -1.37 -20.51 7.36
C GLU A 84 -2.10 -19.31 6.71
N SER A 85 -3.15 -18.81 7.38
CA SER A 85 -3.86 -17.61 6.93
C SER A 85 -2.95 -16.39 6.93
N GLY A 86 -3.09 -15.54 5.93
CA GLY A 86 -2.40 -14.26 5.82
C GLY A 86 -3.38 -13.09 5.92
N THR A 87 -2.99 -12.03 6.62
CA THR A 87 -3.76 -10.78 6.62
C THR A 87 -3.43 -9.94 5.38
N GLN A 88 -2.15 -9.91 4.99
CA GLN A 88 -1.66 -9.22 3.79
C GLN A 88 -0.67 -10.12 3.05
N TRP A 89 -0.75 -10.07 1.73
CA TRP A 89 0.16 -10.75 0.82
C TRP A 89 0.91 -9.69 0.03
N ILE A 90 2.23 -9.61 0.20
CA ILE A 90 3.10 -8.62 -0.44
C ILE A 90 3.97 -9.33 -1.46
N PHE A 91 3.70 -9.12 -2.73
CA PHE A 91 4.56 -9.54 -3.83
C PHE A 91 5.61 -8.46 -4.06
N TYR A 92 6.86 -8.81 -3.93
CA TYR A 92 7.97 -7.88 -4.06
C TYR A 92 8.80 -8.22 -5.30
N GLN A 93 8.78 -7.31 -6.29
CA GLN A 93 9.55 -7.42 -7.55
C GLN A 93 9.34 -8.75 -8.29
N ASP A 94 8.16 -9.34 -8.21
CA ASP A 94 7.85 -10.67 -8.77
C ASP A 94 8.81 -11.80 -8.35
N LYS A 95 9.62 -11.59 -7.31
CA LYS A 95 10.64 -12.54 -6.85
C LYS A 95 10.33 -13.12 -5.48
N TYR A 96 9.74 -12.34 -4.60
CA TYR A 96 9.43 -12.72 -3.24
C TYR A 96 7.96 -12.48 -2.90
N LEU A 97 7.38 -13.39 -2.16
CA LEU A 97 6.06 -13.23 -1.55
C LEU A 97 6.19 -13.25 -0.04
N TYR A 98 5.67 -12.24 0.63
CA TYR A 98 5.61 -12.16 2.08
C TYR A 98 4.16 -12.24 2.57
N ARG A 99 3.93 -13.11 3.55
CA ARG A 99 2.67 -13.26 4.27
C ARG A 99 2.74 -12.53 5.61
N LEU A 100 2.13 -11.37 5.70
CA LEU A 100 2.00 -10.64 6.96
C LEU A 100 0.75 -11.07 7.71
N VAL A 101 0.87 -11.23 9.02
CA VAL A 101 -0.24 -11.60 9.90
C VAL A 101 -0.47 -10.51 10.93
N TYR A 102 -1.68 -9.91 10.92
CA TYR A 102 -2.14 -9.04 11.99
C TYR A 102 -2.91 -9.86 13.02
N ASN A 103 -2.35 -10.06 14.20
CA ASN A 103 -2.90 -10.89 15.26
C ASN A 103 -3.50 -10.05 16.40
N GLN A 104 -4.43 -9.15 16.07
CA GLN A 104 -5.24 -8.36 17.03
C GLN A 104 -4.43 -7.70 18.16
N GLY A 105 -3.23 -7.21 17.86
CA GLY A 105 -2.32 -6.57 18.82
C GLY A 105 -1.23 -7.47 19.39
N ASN A 106 -1.33 -8.79 19.20
CA ASN A 106 -0.25 -9.73 19.48
C ASN A 106 0.71 -9.85 18.28
N ALA A 107 1.89 -10.44 18.51
CA ALA A 107 2.79 -10.75 17.41
C ALA A 107 2.15 -11.78 16.48
N GLY A 108 2.24 -11.53 15.18
CA GLY A 108 1.90 -12.48 14.13
C GLY A 108 3.16 -13.02 13.49
N VAL A 109 3.16 -14.31 13.14
CA VAL A 109 4.29 -14.94 12.45
C VAL A 109 4.21 -14.63 10.96
N THR A 110 5.22 -13.93 10.45
CA THR A 110 5.40 -13.62 9.04
C THR A 110 6.32 -14.64 8.41
N SER A 111 5.93 -15.18 7.27
CA SER A 111 6.74 -16.10 6.43
C SER A 111 6.95 -15.49 5.05
N SER A 112 7.94 -16.00 4.33
CA SER A 112 8.18 -15.61 2.94
C SER A 112 8.34 -16.81 2.02
N TYR A 113 8.08 -16.59 0.73
CA TYR A 113 8.01 -17.62 -0.28
C TYR A 113 8.70 -17.16 -1.56
N ILE A 114 9.21 -18.12 -2.33
CA ILE A 114 9.80 -17.96 -3.65
C ILE A 114 9.21 -18.98 -4.61
N LEU A 115 9.47 -18.80 -5.90
CA LEU A 115 9.28 -19.84 -6.90
C LEU A 115 10.59 -20.62 -7.04
N ASN A 116 10.53 -21.96 -7.08
CA ASN A 116 11.70 -22.80 -7.32
C ASN A 116 11.87 -23.15 -8.81
N ALA A 117 12.97 -23.86 -9.15
CA ALA A 117 13.29 -24.27 -10.50
C ALA A 117 12.26 -25.21 -11.16
N ALA A 118 11.35 -25.81 -10.39
CA ALA A 118 10.24 -26.62 -10.90
C ALA A 118 8.95 -25.80 -11.09
N GLY A 119 9.00 -24.46 -10.93
CA GLY A 119 7.85 -23.59 -11.02
C GLY A 119 6.86 -23.74 -9.86
N LYS A 120 7.30 -24.26 -8.71
CA LYS A 120 6.47 -24.45 -7.52
C LYS A 120 6.83 -23.43 -6.45
N VAL A 121 5.81 -23.01 -5.71
CA VAL A 121 6.00 -22.14 -4.54
C VAL A 121 6.69 -22.93 -3.43
N GLU A 122 7.70 -22.33 -2.82
CA GLU A 122 8.49 -22.88 -1.73
C GLU A 122 8.60 -21.82 -0.61
N GLU A 123 8.43 -22.25 0.64
CA GLU A 123 8.61 -21.39 1.81
C GLU A 123 10.11 -21.23 2.10
N ARG A 124 10.54 -20.00 2.41
CA ARG A 124 11.92 -19.71 2.82
C ARG A 124 12.11 -20.06 4.30
N ASP A 125 13.36 -20.23 4.72
CA ASP A 125 13.70 -20.82 6.02
C ASP A 125 13.39 -19.92 7.23
N ASN A 126 13.35 -18.60 7.05
CA ASN A 126 13.20 -17.67 8.17
C ASN A 126 11.74 -17.22 8.37
N THR A 127 11.37 -17.12 9.63
CA THR A 127 10.11 -16.52 10.05
C THR A 127 10.36 -15.35 11.00
N TYR A 128 9.41 -14.41 11.06
CA TYR A 128 9.56 -13.18 11.83
C TYR A 128 8.33 -12.93 12.69
N GLU A 129 8.54 -12.53 13.93
CA GLU A 129 7.48 -12.05 14.79
C GLU A 129 7.30 -10.54 14.60
N ILE A 130 6.36 -10.16 13.74
CA ILE A 130 5.97 -8.77 13.59
C ILE A 130 4.87 -8.46 14.59
N LYS A 131 5.16 -7.55 15.51
CA LYS A 131 4.15 -7.02 16.43
C LYS A 131 3.07 -6.28 15.65
N ARG A 132 2.05 -5.81 16.34
CA ARG A 132 0.96 -5.02 15.77
C ARG A 132 1.46 -4.01 14.73
N PHE A 133 0.84 -3.99 13.56
CA PHE A 133 1.02 -2.93 12.57
C PHE A 133 -0.33 -2.37 12.13
N THR A 134 -0.37 -1.09 11.83
CA THR A 134 -1.56 -0.38 11.31
C THR A 134 -1.36 0.04 9.87
N SER A 135 -0.11 0.17 9.44
CA SER A 135 0.28 0.53 8.09
C SER A 135 1.52 -0.27 7.67
N TYR A 136 1.67 -0.46 6.38
CA TYR A 136 2.85 -1.10 5.79
C TYR A 136 3.10 -0.57 4.38
N GLY A 137 4.29 -0.82 3.85
CA GLY A 137 4.69 -0.54 2.48
C GLY A 137 6.09 -1.01 2.21
N THR A 138 6.61 -0.67 1.05
CA THR A 138 7.98 -0.99 0.64
C THR A 138 8.80 0.27 0.50
N TYR A 139 10.08 0.18 0.83
CA TYR A 139 11.07 1.21 0.55
C TYR A 139 12.41 0.54 0.28
N LYS A 140 12.96 0.76 -0.91
CA LYS A 140 14.15 0.04 -1.41
C LYS A 140 13.95 -1.47 -1.22
N ASN A 141 14.88 -2.14 -0.55
CA ASN A 141 14.85 -3.57 -0.26
C ASN A 141 14.13 -3.95 1.06
N TYR A 142 13.39 -3.02 1.67
CA TYR A 142 12.65 -3.26 2.90
C TYR A 142 11.15 -3.35 2.67
N ILE A 143 10.52 -4.30 3.35
CA ILE A 143 9.11 -4.20 3.73
C ILE A 143 9.09 -3.54 5.12
N ILE A 144 8.41 -2.41 5.23
CA ILE A 144 8.33 -1.64 6.47
C ILE A 144 6.90 -1.73 7.00
N THR A 145 6.75 -2.03 8.28
CA THR A 145 5.46 -1.92 8.99
C THR A 145 5.54 -0.83 10.05
N ALA A 146 4.43 -0.14 10.27
CA ALA A 146 4.32 0.94 11.24
C ALA A 146 3.13 0.74 12.16
N SER A 147 3.31 1.07 13.43
CA SER A 147 2.24 1.24 14.42
C SER A 147 2.56 2.39 15.36
N ALA A 148 1.55 2.93 16.06
CA ALA A 148 1.72 3.90 17.11
C ALA A 148 1.18 3.34 18.43
N GLY A 149 1.77 3.77 19.55
CA GLY A 149 1.37 3.35 20.88
C GLY A 149 2.20 4.06 21.96
N ASP A 150 1.88 3.76 23.22
CA ASP A 150 2.59 4.31 24.36
C ASP A 150 4.07 3.90 24.35
N LEU A 151 4.96 4.81 24.66
CA LEU A 151 6.36 4.55 24.87
C LEU A 151 6.58 3.79 26.18
N SER A 152 7.81 3.30 26.42
CA SER A 152 8.16 2.66 27.68
C SER A 152 8.11 3.65 28.84
N GLN A 153 8.02 3.13 30.09
CA GLN A 153 7.97 3.93 31.32
C GLN A 153 9.17 4.87 31.50
N ASP A 154 10.29 4.60 30.83
CA ASP A 154 11.47 5.47 30.83
C ASP A 154 11.22 6.84 30.21
N TYR A 155 10.16 6.98 29.42
CA TYR A 155 9.73 8.23 28.77
C TYR A 155 8.55 8.92 29.47
N ALA A 156 8.15 8.44 30.66
CA ALA A 156 7.11 9.05 31.43
C ALA A 156 7.53 10.45 31.90
N ASP A 157 6.59 11.39 31.91
CA ASP A 157 6.80 12.68 32.57
C ASP A 157 6.76 12.54 34.11
N GLU A 158 6.96 13.62 34.82
CA GLU A 158 6.95 13.67 36.30
C GLU A 158 5.62 13.21 36.94
N ASN A 159 4.53 13.18 36.15
CA ASN A 159 3.21 12.73 36.57
C ASN A 159 2.92 11.28 36.14
N GLY A 160 3.86 10.62 35.46
CA GLY A 160 3.73 9.27 34.96
C GLY A 160 2.96 9.16 33.63
N TYR A 161 2.75 10.26 32.92
CA TYR A 161 2.10 10.24 31.60
C TYR A 161 3.11 9.90 30.51
N LEU A 162 2.68 9.04 29.59
CA LEU A 162 3.49 8.56 28.49
C LEU A 162 3.08 9.20 27.17
N PRO A 163 4.04 9.75 26.41
CA PRO A 163 3.74 10.17 25.04
C PRO A 163 3.58 8.98 24.11
N GLN A 164 2.88 9.18 23.00
CA GLN A 164 2.75 8.21 21.92
C GLN A 164 3.98 8.25 21.01
N GLY A 165 4.45 7.08 20.61
CA GLY A 165 5.57 6.90 19.67
C GLY A 165 5.26 5.90 18.57
N PHE A 166 6.09 5.90 17.53
CA PHE A 166 6.02 4.91 16.46
C PHE A 166 6.91 3.71 16.76
N LEU A 167 6.40 2.53 16.43
CA LEU A 167 7.18 1.32 16.25
C LEU A 167 7.21 1.02 14.75
N PHE A 168 8.40 1.04 14.16
CA PHE A 168 8.68 0.57 12.82
C PHE A 168 9.39 -0.78 12.88
N SER A 169 8.98 -1.69 11.99
CA SER A 169 9.67 -2.95 11.77
C SER A 169 10.15 -2.98 10.32
N TYR A 170 11.36 -3.43 10.11
CA TYR A 170 12.05 -3.47 8.82
C TYR A 170 12.40 -4.92 8.49
N LEU A 171 11.80 -5.45 7.45
CA LEU A 171 12.12 -6.73 6.83
C LEU A 171 12.96 -6.47 5.60
N GLU A 172 14.21 -6.81 5.63
CA GLU A 172 15.07 -6.80 4.44
C GLU A 172 14.75 -8.04 3.61
N VAL A 173 14.31 -7.82 2.35
CA VAL A 173 13.63 -8.85 1.57
C VAL A 173 14.58 -9.93 1.06
N GLU A 174 15.80 -9.57 0.65
CA GLU A 174 16.73 -10.52 0.02
C GLU A 174 17.44 -11.40 1.05
N ASN A 175 18.05 -10.78 2.09
CA ASN A 175 18.86 -11.47 3.08
C ASN A 175 18.07 -11.93 4.31
N GLU A 176 16.75 -11.74 4.30
CA GLU A 176 15.86 -12.19 5.37
C GLU A 176 16.27 -11.69 6.76
N THR A 177 16.74 -10.44 6.86
CA THR A 177 17.04 -9.83 8.14
C THR A 177 15.86 -9.00 8.66
N PHE A 178 15.74 -8.94 9.98
CA PHE A 178 14.67 -8.22 10.66
C PHE A 178 15.22 -7.31 11.75
N LYS A 179 14.74 -6.07 11.79
CA LYS A 179 15.05 -5.12 12.86
C LYS A 179 13.84 -4.23 13.16
N THR A 180 13.85 -3.59 14.32
CA THR A 180 12.93 -2.50 14.67
C THR A 180 13.71 -1.19 14.80
N ASN A 181 13.02 -0.04 14.77
CA ASN A 181 13.69 1.24 15.03
C ASN A 181 14.32 1.25 16.44
N SER A 182 15.55 1.74 16.52
CA SER A 182 16.30 1.90 17.78
C SER A 182 16.01 3.26 18.43
N ASP A 183 15.74 4.26 17.61
CA ASP A 183 15.50 5.62 18.07
C ASP A 183 14.00 5.87 18.28
N VAL A 184 13.70 6.69 19.28
CA VAL A 184 12.32 7.11 19.53
C VAL A 184 11.88 8.10 18.47
N ILE A 185 10.76 7.78 17.82
CA ILE A 185 10.10 8.66 16.86
C ILE A 185 8.71 8.96 17.42
N LEU A 186 8.50 10.19 17.87
CA LEU A 186 7.24 10.58 18.49
C LEU A 186 6.12 10.67 17.45
N SER A 187 5.01 10.01 17.73
CA SER A 187 3.73 10.26 17.06
C SER A 187 2.91 11.34 17.78
N GLU A 188 3.22 11.59 19.06
CA GLU A 188 2.63 12.65 19.87
C GLU A 188 3.05 14.02 19.39
N ASN A 189 2.11 14.96 19.33
CA ASN A 189 2.32 16.33 18.83
C ASN A 189 3.02 16.38 17.46
N PHE A 190 2.77 15.37 16.64
CA PHE A 190 3.49 15.16 15.37
C PHE A 190 3.27 16.31 14.37
N LEU A 191 2.05 16.85 14.36
CA LEU A 191 1.63 17.96 13.49
C LEU A 191 1.85 19.34 14.13
N GLY A 192 2.31 19.41 15.38
CA GLY A 192 2.48 20.65 16.14
C GLY A 192 1.19 21.21 16.76
N ASN A 193 0.09 20.48 16.68
CA ASN A 193 -1.22 20.84 17.21
C ASN A 193 -1.62 20.02 18.45
N GLY A 194 -0.68 19.29 19.03
CA GLY A 194 -0.84 18.45 20.21
C GLY A 194 -1.34 17.03 19.92
N GLU A 195 -2.00 16.81 18.81
CA GLU A 195 -2.55 15.49 18.47
C GLU A 195 -1.46 14.47 18.16
N TYR A 196 -1.70 13.23 18.56
CA TYR A 196 -0.91 12.12 18.05
C TYR A 196 -1.44 11.68 16.69
N VAL A 197 -0.59 11.06 15.90
CA VAL A 197 -0.96 10.59 14.56
C VAL A 197 -0.71 9.09 14.39
N THR A 198 -1.40 8.52 13.42
CA THR A 198 -1.01 7.25 12.81
C THR A 198 -0.67 7.49 11.34
N LEU A 199 0.17 6.64 10.78
CA LEU A 199 0.52 6.71 9.37
C LEU A 199 -0.43 5.81 8.55
N ALA A 200 -0.88 6.31 7.41
CA ALA A 200 -1.69 5.56 6.45
C ALA A 200 -0.93 5.42 5.13
N GLY A 201 -0.38 4.23 4.93
CA GLY A 201 0.51 3.91 3.81
C GLY A 201 1.96 4.31 4.08
N ILE A 202 2.87 3.58 3.46
CA ILE A 202 4.30 3.89 3.33
C ILE A 202 4.58 3.80 1.83
N LEU A 203 4.71 4.95 1.18
CA LEU A 203 4.87 5.05 -0.26
C LEU A 203 6.29 5.47 -0.59
N GLU A 204 7.02 4.65 -1.31
CA GLU A 204 8.26 5.04 -1.97
C GLU A 204 7.95 5.78 -3.27
N ALA A 205 8.41 7.00 -3.39
CA ALA A 205 8.33 7.78 -4.62
C ALA A 205 9.41 8.89 -4.62
N ASN A 206 9.95 9.21 -5.80
CA ASN A 206 10.91 10.31 -5.96
C ASN A 206 12.08 10.26 -4.95
N ASP A 207 12.61 9.07 -4.67
CA ASP A 207 13.68 8.78 -3.69
C ASP A 207 13.34 9.16 -2.24
N LYS A 208 12.07 9.29 -1.90
CA LYS A 208 11.55 9.64 -0.57
C LYS A 208 10.47 8.67 -0.13
N ILE A 209 10.10 8.76 1.15
CA ILE A 209 8.93 8.08 1.71
C ILE A 209 7.84 9.12 1.94
N TYR A 210 6.65 8.84 1.43
CA TYR A 210 5.44 9.63 1.67
C TYR A 210 4.45 8.81 2.48
N SER A 211 3.82 9.45 3.46
CA SER A 211 2.76 8.84 4.26
C SER A 211 1.72 9.87 4.64
N VAL A 212 0.45 9.48 4.61
CA VAL A 212 -0.58 10.34 5.20
C VAL A 212 -0.44 10.30 6.72
N ALA A 213 -0.31 11.45 7.34
CA ALA A 213 -0.30 11.60 8.79
C ALA A 213 -1.75 11.86 9.27
N VAL A 214 -2.40 10.80 9.75
CA VAL A 214 -3.81 10.84 10.18
C VAL A 214 -3.90 11.32 11.62
N PRO A 215 -4.50 12.50 11.89
CA PRO A 215 -4.66 13.00 13.24
C PRO A 215 -5.68 12.15 14.02
N MET A 216 -5.37 11.80 15.26
CA MET A 216 -6.13 10.82 16.05
C MET A 216 -6.76 11.41 17.32
N GLY A 217 -6.56 12.70 17.59
CA GLY A 217 -6.95 13.36 18.81
C GLY A 217 -5.81 13.48 19.82
N LEU A 218 -6.13 13.71 21.07
CA LEU A 218 -5.15 13.90 22.13
C LEU A 218 -5.11 12.66 23.03
N SER A 219 -3.93 12.11 23.24
CA SER A 219 -3.68 11.11 24.27
C SER A 219 -3.86 11.72 25.67
N GLN A 220 -3.80 10.92 26.71
CA GLN A 220 -3.78 11.44 28.10
C GLN A 220 -2.61 12.40 28.35
N TYR A 221 -1.46 12.13 27.70
CA TYR A 221 -0.31 13.01 27.71
C TYR A 221 -0.62 14.32 26.95
N GLY A 222 -1.11 14.23 25.72
CA GLY A 222 -1.43 15.37 24.86
C GLY A 222 -2.46 16.32 25.46
N VAL A 223 -3.49 15.79 26.15
CA VAL A 223 -4.49 16.61 26.87
C VAL A 223 -3.86 17.47 27.95
N LYS A 224 -2.80 17.00 28.59
CA LYS A 224 -2.13 17.70 29.71
C LYS A 224 -0.89 18.48 29.32
N ALA A 225 -0.35 18.19 28.14
CA ALA A 225 0.87 18.80 27.65
C ALA A 225 0.75 20.34 27.64
N GLU A 226 1.80 21.00 28.10
CA GLU A 226 1.91 22.46 28.19
C GLU A 226 0.69 23.12 28.85
N GLY A 227 0.17 22.50 29.92
CA GLY A 227 -0.95 23.01 30.68
C GLY A 227 -2.32 22.91 29.97
N GLY A 228 -2.45 22.00 29.01
CA GLY A 228 -3.72 21.75 28.31
C GLY A 228 -3.97 22.68 27.12
N LYS A 229 -2.96 23.38 26.63
CA LYS A 229 -3.14 24.40 25.56
C LYS A 229 -3.65 23.83 24.24
N TYR A 230 -3.49 22.51 24.00
CA TYR A 230 -3.91 21.84 22.76
C TYR A 230 -5.38 21.40 22.76
N VAL A 231 -6.06 21.47 23.91
CA VAL A 231 -7.48 21.11 24.02
C VAL A 231 -8.33 22.27 23.51
N VAL A 232 -8.97 22.02 22.34
CA VAL A 232 -9.91 23.02 21.76
C VAL A 232 -11.32 22.84 22.34
N TYR A 233 -11.71 21.58 22.59
CA TYR A 233 -13.05 21.23 23.09
C TYR A 233 -12.94 20.43 24.39
N GLU A 234 -12.92 21.14 25.54
CA GLU A 234 -12.73 20.53 26.88
C GLU A 234 -13.78 19.45 27.21
N ASP A 235 -15.01 19.61 26.75
CA ASP A 235 -16.10 18.68 26.96
C ASP A 235 -16.00 17.35 26.15
N LEU A 236 -15.11 17.31 25.18
CA LEU A 236 -14.78 16.06 24.45
C LEU A 236 -13.75 15.19 25.16
N VAL A 237 -13.04 15.74 26.17
CA VAL A 237 -12.10 14.96 26.98
C VAL A 237 -12.87 13.92 27.80
N LYS A 238 -12.51 12.67 27.64
CA LYS A 238 -13.21 11.53 28.25
C LYS A 238 -13.04 11.52 29.77
N GLN A 239 -14.15 11.49 30.49
CA GLN A 239 -14.15 11.46 31.95
C GLN A 239 -14.00 10.03 32.51
N GLU A 240 -14.34 9.02 31.72
CA GLU A 240 -14.20 7.59 32.02
C GLU A 240 -13.72 6.85 30.79
N ALA A 241 -13.06 5.69 30.99
CA ALA A 241 -12.70 4.78 29.91
C ALA A 241 -13.97 4.16 29.27
N GLY A 242 -13.94 3.87 27.98
CA GLY A 242 -15.11 3.33 27.29
C GLY A 242 -14.82 2.89 25.86
N GLY A 243 -15.90 2.69 25.10
CA GLY A 243 -15.83 2.17 23.75
C GLY A 243 -15.51 0.67 23.70
N SER A 244 -15.27 0.15 22.51
CA SER A 244 -14.88 -1.27 22.32
C SER A 244 -14.06 -1.42 21.02
N GLY A 245 -13.17 -2.39 21.00
CA GLY A 245 -12.34 -2.68 19.84
C GLY A 245 -11.57 -1.44 19.34
N SER A 246 -11.70 -1.11 18.07
CA SER A 246 -11.02 0.05 17.46
C SER A 246 -11.57 1.41 17.93
N SER A 247 -12.70 1.44 18.65
CA SER A 247 -13.28 2.64 19.22
C SER A 247 -13.04 2.78 20.73
N SER A 248 -12.24 1.92 21.35
CA SER A 248 -11.88 2.02 22.76
C SER A 248 -11.07 3.29 23.03
N TYR A 249 -11.29 3.86 24.20
CA TYR A 249 -10.58 5.06 24.69
C TYR A 249 -10.38 4.98 26.20
N GLU A 250 -9.36 5.67 26.69
CA GLU A 250 -9.06 5.78 28.10
C GLU A 250 -9.61 7.08 28.70
N LYS A 251 -9.76 7.11 30.03
CA LYS A 251 -10.08 8.33 30.75
C LYS A 251 -8.96 9.36 30.54
N GLY A 252 -9.34 10.60 30.26
CA GLY A 252 -8.42 11.71 30.04
C GLY A 252 -7.93 11.87 28.62
N GLU A 253 -8.35 11.03 27.68
CA GLU A 253 -8.12 11.22 26.25
C GLU A 253 -9.17 12.14 25.60
N LEU A 254 -8.80 12.80 24.51
CA LEU A 254 -9.74 13.38 23.56
C LEU A 254 -9.69 12.53 22.28
N GLN A 255 -10.62 11.58 22.20
CA GLN A 255 -10.67 10.63 21.11
C GLN A 255 -11.14 11.30 19.81
N TRP A 256 -10.49 11.01 18.72
CA TRP A 256 -10.65 11.56 17.38
C TRP A 256 -10.20 13.01 17.25
N THR A 257 -9.87 13.38 16.03
CA THR A 257 -9.30 14.71 15.73
C THR A 257 -10.28 15.84 15.99
N GLN A 258 -9.74 16.95 16.44
CA GLN A 258 -10.42 18.25 16.53
C GLN A 258 -10.35 19.03 15.21
N TYR A 259 -9.62 18.48 14.19
CA TYR A 259 -9.36 19.15 12.91
C TYR A 259 -9.80 18.27 11.72
N PRO A 260 -11.12 17.97 11.58
CA PRO A 260 -11.61 17.01 10.58
C PRO A 260 -11.50 17.50 9.13
N ASN A 261 -11.22 18.78 8.91
CA ASN A 261 -11.10 19.41 7.61
C ASN A 261 -9.65 19.62 7.16
N GLU A 262 -8.69 18.92 7.74
CA GLU A 262 -7.29 19.01 7.39
C GLU A 262 -6.76 17.65 6.90
N CYS A 263 -6.00 17.67 5.81
CA CYS A 263 -5.24 16.51 5.34
C CYS A 263 -3.75 16.83 5.38
N TRP A 264 -3.00 15.98 6.06
CA TRP A 264 -1.57 16.12 6.24
C TRP A 264 -0.82 14.98 5.57
N VAL A 265 0.28 15.30 4.91
CA VAL A 265 1.26 14.33 4.40
C VAL A 265 2.61 14.61 5.06
N ALA A 266 3.22 13.53 5.57
CA ALA A 266 4.59 13.53 6.06
C ALA A 266 5.50 12.96 4.96
N ILE A 267 6.59 13.67 4.67
CA ILE A 267 7.61 13.32 3.68
C ILE A 267 8.92 13.10 4.43
N PHE A 268 9.52 11.94 4.26
CA PHE A 268 10.78 11.54 4.91
C PHE A 268 11.85 11.28 3.84
N GLY A 269 13.08 11.66 4.13
CA GLY A 269 14.21 11.47 3.22
C GLY A 269 14.69 10.04 3.11
N ASP A 270 14.46 9.23 4.16
CA ASP A 270 14.92 7.85 4.24
C ASP A 270 14.13 7.01 5.26
N GLU A 271 14.49 5.73 5.37
CA GLU A 271 13.89 4.75 6.26
C GLU A 271 14.10 5.00 7.76
N SER A 272 14.88 6.00 8.16
CA SER A 272 15.02 6.36 9.59
C SER A 272 13.78 7.07 10.15
N PHE A 273 12.96 7.66 9.30
CA PHE A 273 11.78 8.47 9.66
C PHE A 273 12.09 9.64 10.62
N GLN A 274 13.37 10.07 10.73
CA GLN A 274 13.79 11.09 11.68
C GLN A 274 13.44 12.52 11.21
N ASN A 275 13.80 12.85 9.97
CA ASN A 275 13.61 14.20 9.44
C ASN A 275 12.40 14.23 8.53
N LYS A 276 11.33 14.87 9.01
CA LYS A 276 10.08 14.98 8.26
C LYS A 276 9.85 16.38 7.73
N THR A 277 9.35 16.48 6.52
CA THR A 277 8.65 17.65 6.00
C THR A 277 7.15 17.39 6.10
N LEU A 278 6.40 18.33 6.68
CA LEU A 278 4.94 18.24 6.78
C LEU A 278 4.30 19.21 5.81
N ILE A 279 3.36 18.73 5.03
CA ILE A 279 2.52 19.55 4.16
C ILE A 279 1.05 19.34 4.48
N LYS A 280 0.26 20.38 4.34
CA LYS A 280 -1.17 20.41 4.70
C LYS A 280 -2.03 20.99 3.59
N THR A 281 -3.25 20.48 3.46
CA THR A 281 -4.32 21.08 2.67
C THR A 281 -5.64 21.02 3.43
N ASP A 282 -6.53 21.97 3.17
CA ASP A 282 -7.91 22.05 3.64
C ASP A 282 -8.94 21.78 2.52
N LYS A 283 -8.47 21.35 1.34
CA LYS A 283 -9.33 20.98 0.20
C LYS A 283 -10.03 19.62 0.40
N ILE A 284 -9.45 18.74 1.19
CA ILE A 284 -9.98 17.41 1.55
C ILE A 284 -9.85 17.18 3.05
N SER A 285 -10.69 16.30 3.60
CA SER A 285 -10.55 15.76 4.95
C SER A 285 -9.33 14.84 5.05
N TYR A 286 -8.94 14.41 6.26
CA TYR A 286 -7.83 13.46 6.39
C TYR A 286 -8.01 12.24 5.49
N ALA A 287 -6.91 11.81 4.86
CA ALA A 287 -6.92 10.74 3.88
C ALA A 287 -6.71 9.37 4.56
N CYS A 288 -7.78 8.81 5.07
CA CYS A 288 -7.82 7.50 5.73
C CYS A 288 -9.13 6.80 5.45
N GLY A 289 -9.08 5.54 5.02
CA GLY A 289 -10.27 4.76 4.69
C GLY A 289 -11.15 4.43 5.88
N ARG A 290 -10.57 4.26 7.08
CA ARG A 290 -11.29 3.92 8.31
C ARG A 290 -10.41 4.14 9.54
N TYR A 291 -11.00 4.56 10.67
CA TYR A 291 -10.27 4.79 11.91
C TYR A 291 -9.78 3.53 12.64
N LYS A 292 -8.60 3.66 13.26
CA LYS A 292 -7.96 2.74 14.23
C LYS A 292 -7.89 1.26 13.86
N SER A 293 -8.65 0.79 12.91
CA SER A 293 -8.69 -0.62 12.57
C SER A 293 -8.09 -0.96 11.21
N GLN A 294 -8.11 -0.01 10.28
CA GLN A 294 -7.65 -0.26 8.91
C GLN A 294 -7.20 1.06 8.29
N TYR A 295 -5.92 1.34 8.43
CA TYR A 295 -5.29 2.48 7.80
C TYR A 295 -4.84 2.08 6.40
N TYR A 296 -5.81 1.95 5.50
CA TYR A 296 -5.52 1.65 4.12
C TYR A 296 -4.74 2.78 3.50
N GLN A 297 -3.78 2.42 2.66
CA GLN A 297 -3.03 3.39 1.89
C GLN A 297 -3.96 4.14 0.94
N THR A 298 -3.94 5.47 1.03
CA THR A 298 -4.73 6.39 0.22
C THR A 298 -3.87 7.43 -0.49
N ILE A 299 -2.56 7.17 -0.53
CA ILE A 299 -1.54 7.97 -1.20
C ILE A 299 -0.78 7.10 -2.18
N TRP A 300 -0.73 7.50 -3.46
CA TRP A 300 -0.16 6.71 -4.53
C TRP A 300 0.58 7.59 -5.52
N ALA A 301 1.71 7.10 -6.02
CA ALA A 301 2.43 7.71 -7.13
C ALA A 301 1.87 7.19 -8.46
N ALA A 302 1.69 8.09 -9.41
CA ALA A 302 1.51 7.77 -10.82
C ALA A 302 2.86 7.52 -11.49
N ASP A 303 2.87 6.93 -12.69
CA ASP A 303 4.12 6.58 -13.40
C ASP A 303 4.97 7.80 -13.77
N ASN A 304 4.36 8.98 -13.89
CA ASN A 304 5.07 10.24 -14.12
C ASN A 304 5.70 10.85 -12.85
N GLY A 305 5.53 10.21 -11.68
CA GLY A 305 6.03 10.64 -10.39
C GLY A 305 5.14 11.62 -9.63
N ASP A 306 4.01 12.05 -10.19
CA ASP A 306 2.99 12.81 -9.47
C ASP A 306 2.37 11.93 -8.38
N ILE A 307 2.11 12.51 -7.20
CA ILE A 307 1.53 11.78 -6.08
C ILE A 307 0.11 12.25 -5.85
N TYR A 308 -0.83 11.31 -5.87
CA TYR A 308 -2.24 11.55 -5.63
C TYR A 308 -2.64 11.12 -4.22
N VAL A 309 -3.33 12.00 -3.51
CA VAL A 309 -3.82 11.77 -2.15
C VAL A 309 -5.35 11.76 -2.17
N PHE A 310 -5.92 10.64 -1.75
CA PHE A 310 -7.36 10.35 -1.81
C PHE A 310 -7.97 10.41 -0.41
N SER A 311 -8.93 11.28 -0.19
CA SER A 311 -9.73 11.30 1.05
C SER A 311 -11.12 10.73 0.80
N PRO A 312 -11.53 9.68 1.53
CA PRO A 312 -12.91 9.21 1.49
C PRO A 312 -13.85 10.06 2.32
N SER A 313 -13.36 11.09 3.00
CA SER A 313 -14.12 11.93 3.95
C SER A 313 -14.81 11.11 5.04
N TYR A 314 -14.10 10.10 5.57
CA TYR A 314 -14.64 9.19 6.60
C TYR A 314 -15.10 9.94 7.88
N ALA A 315 -14.57 11.14 8.13
CA ALA A 315 -15.01 11.99 9.22
C ALA A 315 -16.51 12.33 9.20
N LYS A 316 -17.21 12.18 8.06
CA LYS A 316 -18.67 12.31 8.01
C LYS A 316 -19.41 11.32 8.92
N THR A 317 -18.74 10.22 9.30
CA THR A 317 -19.32 9.17 10.16
C THR A 317 -19.13 9.41 11.66
N MET A 318 -18.42 10.48 12.04
CA MET A 318 -18.19 10.82 13.44
C MET A 318 -19.48 11.22 14.15
N THR A 319 -19.56 10.91 15.45
CA THR A 319 -20.77 11.18 16.25
C THR A 319 -20.91 12.66 16.61
N ASP A 320 -19.80 13.29 17.02
CA ASP A 320 -19.82 14.71 17.39
C ASP A 320 -19.68 15.60 16.16
N PRO A 321 -20.59 16.57 15.95
CA PRO A 321 -20.54 17.46 14.78
C PRO A 321 -19.23 18.25 14.62
N ARG A 322 -18.51 18.53 15.71
CA ARG A 322 -17.22 19.23 15.69
C ARG A 322 -16.09 18.37 15.14
N GLN A 323 -16.28 17.07 15.14
CA GLN A 323 -15.36 16.06 14.58
C GLN A 323 -15.81 15.55 13.21
N GLN A 324 -16.96 16.00 12.72
CA GLN A 324 -17.44 15.72 11.38
C GLN A 324 -16.84 16.68 10.36
N THR A 325 -16.59 16.14 9.14
CA THR A 325 -16.26 16.98 7.98
C THR A 325 -17.47 17.25 7.11
N THR A 326 -17.51 18.43 6.52
CA THR A 326 -18.45 18.77 5.44
C THR A 326 -17.80 18.64 4.06
N LEU A 327 -16.48 18.44 4.00
CA LEU A 327 -15.75 18.27 2.76
C LEU A 327 -16.16 16.95 2.08
N PRO A 328 -16.34 16.95 0.75
CA PRO A 328 -16.63 15.73 0.03
C PRO A 328 -15.44 14.80 -0.05
N ALA A 329 -15.67 13.52 -0.36
CA ALA A 329 -14.62 12.62 -0.80
C ALA A 329 -13.92 13.24 -2.01
N GLY A 330 -12.59 13.30 -1.98
CA GLY A 330 -11.85 14.06 -2.96
C GLY A 330 -10.41 13.64 -3.14
N VAL A 331 -9.78 14.21 -4.16
CA VAL A 331 -8.40 13.93 -4.55
C VAL A 331 -7.64 15.24 -4.70
N VAL A 332 -6.44 15.27 -4.13
CA VAL A 332 -5.44 16.33 -4.33
C VAL A 332 -4.14 15.72 -4.86
N ARG A 333 -3.24 16.55 -5.36
CA ARG A 333 -2.00 16.12 -5.99
C ARG A 333 -0.79 16.83 -5.39
N ILE A 334 0.34 16.12 -5.36
CA ILE A 334 1.68 16.66 -5.18
C ILE A 334 2.41 16.43 -6.49
N LYS A 335 2.87 17.48 -7.17
CA LYS A 335 3.60 17.32 -8.43
C LYS A 335 4.97 16.68 -8.22
N ALA A 336 5.37 15.85 -9.14
CA ALA A 336 6.73 15.28 -9.19
C ALA A 336 7.79 16.36 -9.02
N GLY A 337 8.77 16.10 -8.15
CA GLY A 337 9.85 17.04 -7.86
C GLY A 337 9.47 18.20 -6.92
N THR A 338 8.27 18.19 -6.33
CA THR A 338 7.87 19.19 -5.32
C THR A 338 7.54 18.50 -4.00
N ASP A 339 7.60 19.27 -2.89
CA ASP A 339 7.20 18.85 -1.55
C ASP A 339 6.00 19.71 -1.08
N THR A 340 5.09 20.06 -1.98
CA THR A 340 3.89 20.86 -1.70
C THR A 340 2.69 20.33 -2.46
N PHE A 341 1.49 20.51 -1.92
CA PHE A 341 0.29 20.26 -2.68
C PHE A 341 0.18 21.21 -3.88
N ASP A 342 -0.33 20.68 -4.99
CA ASP A 342 -0.64 21.44 -6.21
C ASP A 342 -1.92 22.26 -5.97
N ASP A 343 -1.77 23.59 -5.90
CA ASP A 343 -2.90 24.48 -5.63
C ASP A 343 -3.97 24.48 -6.74
N ASP A 344 -3.58 24.14 -7.96
CA ASP A 344 -4.49 24.10 -9.13
C ASP A 344 -5.18 22.75 -9.28
N TYR A 345 -4.82 21.74 -8.45
CA TYR A 345 -5.40 20.41 -8.53
C TYR A 345 -6.33 20.12 -7.36
N TYR A 346 -7.58 19.79 -7.69
CA TYR A 346 -8.58 19.25 -6.78
C TYR A 346 -9.65 18.54 -7.62
N CYS A 347 -10.16 17.42 -7.12
CA CYS A 347 -11.29 16.70 -7.69
C CYS A 347 -12.27 16.31 -6.59
N ASN A 348 -13.54 16.69 -6.75
CA ASN A 348 -14.64 16.24 -5.91
C ASN A 348 -15.21 14.93 -6.50
N LEU A 349 -14.98 13.80 -5.81
CA LEU A 349 -15.46 12.51 -6.26
C LEU A 349 -16.97 12.34 -6.05
N GLU A 350 -17.55 12.95 -5.01
CA GLU A 350 -18.98 12.82 -4.69
C GLU A 350 -19.88 13.46 -5.75
N GLU A 351 -19.41 14.50 -6.42
CA GLU A 351 -20.15 15.09 -7.56
C GLU A 351 -20.33 14.11 -8.71
N GLN A 352 -19.38 13.20 -8.93
CA GLN A 352 -19.41 12.23 -10.01
C GLN A 352 -20.10 10.91 -9.62
N THR A 353 -20.32 10.68 -8.32
CA THR A 353 -20.80 9.40 -7.78
C THR A 353 -22.18 9.50 -7.13
N GLY A 354 -22.82 10.68 -7.17
CA GLY A 354 -24.08 10.93 -6.46
C GLY A 354 -23.93 10.88 -4.94
N GLY A 355 -22.82 11.40 -4.42
CA GLY A 355 -22.54 11.46 -2.99
C GLY A 355 -21.86 10.22 -2.40
N LYS A 356 -21.55 9.20 -3.21
CA LYS A 356 -20.86 8.01 -2.75
C LYS A 356 -19.35 8.26 -2.57
N SER A 357 -18.77 7.59 -1.59
CA SER A 357 -17.35 7.59 -1.29
C SER A 357 -16.72 6.21 -1.55
N PHE A 358 -15.47 6.02 -1.15
CA PHE A 358 -14.72 4.78 -1.33
C PHE A 358 -14.09 4.31 -0.01
N LEU A 359 -13.76 3.02 0.05
CA LEU A 359 -13.05 2.42 1.18
C LEU A 359 -11.55 2.33 0.94
N ARG A 360 -11.12 1.92 -0.25
CA ARG A 360 -9.73 1.65 -0.64
C ARG A 360 -9.45 2.17 -2.04
N CYS A 361 -8.20 2.45 -2.32
CA CYS A 361 -7.74 2.77 -3.67
C CYS A 361 -6.35 2.18 -3.93
N TRP A 362 -6.01 1.98 -5.20
CA TRP A 362 -4.73 1.43 -5.66
C TRP A 362 -4.33 2.06 -6.99
N HIS A 363 -3.04 2.26 -7.19
CA HIS A 363 -2.50 2.63 -8.49
C HIS A 363 -2.57 1.42 -9.45
N ILE A 364 -2.85 1.67 -10.72
CA ILE A 364 -2.90 0.63 -11.77
C ILE A 364 -1.71 0.78 -12.72
N ALA A 365 -1.70 1.85 -13.49
CA ALA A 365 -0.67 2.23 -14.45
C ALA A 365 -0.92 3.67 -14.93
N ASP A 366 0.08 4.34 -15.48
CA ASP A 366 0.03 5.75 -15.84
C ASP A 366 -0.45 6.60 -14.66
N ASP A 367 -1.61 7.23 -14.78
CA ASP A 367 -2.34 7.93 -13.71
C ASP A 367 -3.75 7.37 -13.50
N TYR A 368 -3.92 6.06 -13.76
CA TYR A 368 -5.14 5.33 -13.44
C TYR A 368 -5.10 4.73 -12.05
N PHE A 369 -6.20 4.87 -11.33
CA PHE A 369 -6.37 4.34 -9.97
C PHE A 369 -7.66 3.54 -9.89
N LEU A 370 -7.62 2.38 -9.22
CA LEU A 370 -8.80 1.59 -8.88
C LEU A 370 -9.31 2.03 -7.52
N LEU A 371 -10.61 2.26 -7.40
CA LEU A 371 -11.30 2.59 -6.16
C LEU A 371 -12.33 1.51 -5.82
N LEU A 372 -12.32 1.04 -4.58
CA LEU A 372 -13.38 0.21 -4.02
C LEU A 372 -14.44 1.11 -3.39
N MET A 373 -15.55 1.27 -4.10
CA MET A 373 -16.60 2.24 -3.80
C MET A 373 -17.64 1.69 -2.83
N TYR A 374 -18.16 2.54 -1.97
CA TYR A 374 -19.36 2.25 -1.19
C TYR A 374 -20.61 2.29 -2.08
N ASP A 375 -21.59 1.46 -1.74
CA ASP A 375 -22.86 1.34 -2.45
C ASP A 375 -23.81 2.54 -2.22
N ARG A 376 -23.55 3.36 -1.18
CA ARG A 376 -24.32 4.55 -0.80
C ARG A 376 -23.45 5.58 -0.08
N PRO A 377 -23.94 6.82 0.12
CA PRO A 377 -23.22 7.84 0.88
C PRO A 377 -22.89 7.42 2.31
N LEU A 378 -21.76 7.90 2.84
CA LEU A 378 -21.34 7.65 4.24
C LEU A 378 -22.29 8.26 5.29
N THR A 379 -23.16 9.19 4.89
CA THR A 379 -24.19 9.77 5.74
C THR A 379 -25.43 8.87 5.91
N GLU A 380 -25.53 7.81 5.11
CA GLU A 380 -26.56 6.82 5.22
C GLU A 380 -26.08 5.59 6.00
N SER A 381 -26.97 4.96 6.75
CA SER A 381 -26.62 3.73 7.50
C SER A 381 -26.51 2.52 6.58
N GLY A 382 -25.66 1.55 6.96
CA GLY A 382 -25.54 0.25 6.28
C GLY A 382 -24.77 0.31 4.96
N PHE A 383 -23.93 1.32 4.74
CA PHE A 383 -23.03 1.39 3.59
C PHE A 383 -22.06 0.20 3.57
N ALA A 384 -21.82 -0.34 2.39
CA ALA A 384 -20.90 -1.44 2.15
C ALA A 384 -20.07 -1.18 0.89
N ALA A 385 -18.79 -1.54 0.93
CA ALA A 385 -17.91 -1.38 -0.23
C ALA A 385 -18.02 -2.60 -1.14
N LYS A 386 -18.72 -2.45 -2.26
CA LYS A 386 -19.11 -3.55 -3.15
C LYS A 386 -19.01 -3.24 -4.64
N GLU A 387 -18.62 -2.02 -5.00
CA GLU A 387 -18.50 -1.58 -6.38
C GLU A 387 -17.06 -1.19 -6.67
N MET A 388 -16.62 -1.31 -7.90
CA MET A 388 -15.33 -0.83 -8.36
C MET A 388 -15.49 0.35 -9.33
N ALA A 389 -14.59 1.32 -9.24
CA ALA A 389 -14.50 2.41 -10.19
C ALA A 389 -13.03 2.67 -10.54
N VAL A 390 -12.79 3.17 -11.75
CA VAL A 390 -11.49 3.64 -12.22
C VAL A 390 -11.49 5.17 -12.19
N PHE A 391 -10.50 5.74 -11.56
CA PHE A 391 -10.23 7.17 -11.56
C PHE A 391 -9.02 7.47 -12.45
N LYS A 392 -9.15 8.45 -13.37
CA LYS A 392 -8.06 8.97 -14.18
C LYS A 392 -7.62 10.32 -13.61
N GLY A 393 -6.38 10.38 -13.11
CA GLY A 393 -5.88 11.50 -12.32
C GLY A 393 -5.87 12.83 -13.07
N GLU A 394 -5.18 12.92 -14.22
CA GLU A 394 -5.06 14.17 -14.98
C GLU A 394 -6.42 14.69 -15.46
N ASN A 395 -7.28 13.79 -15.92
CA ASN A 395 -8.60 14.15 -16.43
C ASN A 395 -9.63 14.39 -15.32
N LYS A 396 -9.32 14.03 -14.07
CA LYS A 396 -10.23 14.11 -12.90
C LYS A 396 -11.56 13.39 -13.14
N THR A 397 -11.54 12.24 -13.82
CA THR A 397 -12.75 11.49 -14.18
C THR A 397 -12.80 10.16 -13.45
N LEU A 398 -14.00 9.82 -12.97
CA LEU A 398 -14.29 8.55 -12.31
C LEU A 398 -15.34 7.79 -13.12
N THR A 399 -15.04 6.53 -13.45
CA THR A 399 -15.92 5.67 -14.22
C THR A 399 -16.13 4.34 -13.48
N TYR A 400 -17.38 3.99 -13.20
CA TYR A 400 -17.70 2.69 -12.60
C TYR A 400 -17.34 1.53 -13.54
N VAL A 401 -16.78 0.47 -12.95
CA VAL A 401 -16.38 -0.73 -13.71
C VAL A 401 -17.61 -1.53 -14.10
N SER A 402 -17.76 -1.78 -15.40
CA SER A 402 -18.78 -2.68 -15.96
C SER A 402 -18.25 -4.12 -16.08
N GLY A 403 -19.13 -5.12 -16.14
CA GLY A 403 -18.74 -6.52 -16.33
C GLY A 403 -18.33 -7.26 -15.05
N MET A 404 -18.40 -6.63 -13.88
CA MET A 404 -18.31 -7.28 -12.57
C MET A 404 -19.61 -8.03 -12.24
N PRO A 405 -19.60 -8.99 -11.30
CA PRO A 405 -20.84 -9.54 -10.73
C PRO A 405 -21.70 -8.42 -10.11
N ASP A 406 -22.99 -8.69 -9.99
CA ASP A 406 -23.92 -7.77 -9.31
C ASP A 406 -23.43 -7.49 -7.87
N ALA A 407 -23.43 -6.23 -7.47
CA ALA A 407 -22.99 -5.81 -6.14
C ALA A 407 -23.77 -6.51 -5.00
N GLY A 408 -25.02 -6.89 -5.26
CA GLY A 408 -25.88 -7.61 -4.31
C GLY A 408 -25.38 -9.02 -4.00
N VAL A 409 -24.65 -9.67 -4.91
CA VAL A 409 -24.11 -11.01 -4.70
C VAL A 409 -22.62 -11.03 -4.33
N ILE A 410 -21.91 -9.91 -4.43
CA ILE A 410 -20.51 -9.83 -4.02
C ILE A 410 -20.42 -9.94 -2.50
N SER A 411 -19.68 -10.94 -2.00
CA SER A 411 -19.37 -11.10 -0.57
C SER A 411 -18.04 -10.47 -0.18
N GLY A 412 -17.09 -10.39 -1.09
CA GLY A 412 -15.79 -9.78 -0.82
C GLY A 412 -14.86 -9.74 -2.02
N PHE A 413 -13.78 -8.98 -1.83
CA PHE A 413 -12.67 -8.86 -2.76
C PHE A 413 -11.38 -9.34 -2.08
N GLY A 414 -10.41 -9.75 -2.88
CA GLY A 414 -9.05 -10.00 -2.38
C GLY A 414 -8.42 -8.76 -1.75
N ASN A 415 -7.43 -8.97 -0.88
CA ASN A 415 -6.87 -7.87 -0.09
C ASN A 415 -6.18 -6.80 -0.93
N THR A 416 -5.40 -7.23 -1.94
CA THR A 416 -4.68 -6.31 -2.84
C THR A 416 -4.85 -6.80 -4.27
N PRO A 417 -5.28 -5.93 -5.19
CA PRO A 417 -5.27 -6.21 -6.61
C PRO A 417 -3.85 -6.38 -7.13
N TYR A 418 -3.69 -7.21 -8.16
CA TYR A 418 -2.43 -7.35 -8.88
C TYR A 418 -2.45 -6.56 -10.17
N THR A 419 -1.36 -5.90 -10.52
CA THR A 419 -1.25 -5.09 -11.75
C THR A 419 -0.17 -5.63 -12.66
N GLU A 420 -0.46 -5.79 -13.94
CA GLU A 420 0.49 -6.21 -14.96
C GLU A 420 0.06 -5.71 -16.33
N ASN A 421 1.01 -5.23 -17.13
CA ASN A 421 0.78 -4.76 -18.50
C ASN A 421 -0.37 -3.74 -18.63
N GLY A 422 -0.45 -2.80 -17.68
CA GLY A 422 -1.46 -1.75 -17.65
C GLY A 422 -2.88 -2.24 -17.34
N LYS A 423 -3.04 -3.48 -16.86
CA LYS A 423 -4.32 -4.05 -16.40
C LYS A 423 -4.27 -4.31 -14.90
N VAL A 424 -5.44 -4.38 -14.28
CA VAL A 424 -5.55 -4.78 -12.88
C VAL A 424 -6.41 -6.03 -12.74
N TYR A 425 -5.96 -6.94 -11.89
CA TYR A 425 -6.59 -8.22 -11.61
C TYR A 425 -7.13 -8.23 -10.19
N VAL A 426 -8.44 -8.44 -10.07
CA VAL A 426 -9.17 -8.37 -8.79
C VAL A 426 -9.80 -9.72 -8.50
N ALA A 427 -9.48 -10.29 -7.35
CA ALA A 427 -10.16 -11.49 -6.87
C ALA A 427 -11.54 -11.14 -6.31
N VAL A 428 -12.57 -11.90 -6.71
CA VAL A 428 -13.97 -11.67 -6.35
C VAL A 428 -14.58 -12.96 -5.82
N THR A 429 -15.22 -12.86 -4.67
CA THR A 429 -16.02 -13.93 -4.07
C THR A 429 -17.49 -13.52 -4.02
N THR A 430 -18.40 -14.43 -4.35
CA THR A 430 -19.84 -14.17 -4.42
C THR A 430 -20.64 -15.12 -3.52
N THR A 431 -21.90 -14.78 -3.25
CA THR A 431 -22.84 -15.56 -2.43
C THR A 431 -23.83 -16.36 -3.26
N ASP A 432 -23.77 -16.31 -4.60
CA ASP A 432 -24.69 -16.96 -5.52
C ASP A 432 -24.35 -18.44 -5.81
N GLY A 433 -23.31 -18.98 -5.14
CA GLY A 433 -22.83 -20.35 -5.34
C GLY A 433 -21.80 -20.48 -6.46
N SER A 434 -21.44 -19.40 -7.14
CA SER A 434 -20.35 -19.40 -8.09
C SER A 434 -18.99 -19.52 -7.39
N GLN A 435 -18.05 -20.23 -8.01
CA GLN A 435 -16.69 -20.27 -7.51
C GLN A 435 -16.04 -18.88 -7.58
N PRO A 436 -15.21 -18.51 -6.59
CA PRO A 436 -14.36 -17.33 -6.65
C PRO A 436 -13.57 -17.24 -7.95
N ALA A 437 -13.41 -16.04 -8.47
CA ALA A 437 -12.70 -15.83 -9.72
C ALA A 437 -11.90 -14.53 -9.71
N ILE A 438 -10.88 -14.48 -10.57
CA ILE A 438 -10.09 -13.28 -10.82
C ILE A 438 -10.67 -12.57 -12.04
N TYR A 439 -10.95 -11.28 -11.89
CA TYR A 439 -11.44 -10.41 -12.95
C TYR A 439 -10.33 -9.48 -13.41
N GLN A 440 -10.07 -9.47 -14.71
CA GLN A 440 -9.18 -8.50 -15.33
C GLN A 440 -9.96 -7.23 -15.65
N ILE A 441 -9.49 -6.08 -15.22
CA ILE A 441 -10.09 -4.77 -15.51
C ILE A 441 -9.15 -3.99 -16.42
N ASP A 442 -9.68 -3.50 -17.53
CA ASP A 442 -9.03 -2.54 -18.42
C ASP A 442 -9.33 -1.12 -17.91
N PRO A 443 -8.33 -0.36 -17.42
CA PRO A 443 -8.60 0.95 -16.85
C PRO A 443 -9.06 1.99 -17.88
N ALA A 444 -8.62 1.89 -19.15
CA ALA A 444 -8.98 2.85 -20.16
C ALA A 444 -10.48 2.77 -20.54
N SER A 445 -11.05 1.57 -20.49
CA SER A 445 -12.48 1.34 -20.80
C SER A 445 -13.35 1.15 -19.56
N ALA A 446 -12.75 1.02 -18.38
CA ALA A 446 -13.40 0.62 -17.12
C ALA A 446 -14.25 -0.66 -17.29
N LYS A 447 -13.72 -1.64 -18.01
CA LYS A 447 -14.42 -2.90 -18.30
C LYS A 447 -13.71 -4.07 -17.66
N ALA A 448 -14.46 -4.87 -16.90
CA ALA A 448 -14.00 -6.14 -16.32
C ALA A 448 -14.35 -7.31 -17.25
N THR A 449 -13.46 -8.29 -17.28
CA THR A 449 -13.67 -9.59 -17.91
C THR A 449 -13.33 -10.67 -16.91
N LYS A 450 -14.22 -11.66 -16.74
CA LYS A 450 -13.97 -12.81 -15.88
C LYS A 450 -12.82 -13.61 -16.46
N GLY A 451 -11.83 -13.88 -15.64
CA GLY A 451 -10.67 -14.71 -15.96
C GLY A 451 -10.66 -16.02 -15.21
N LEU A 452 -9.53 -16.30 -14.54
CA LEU A 452 -9.26 -17.55 -13.81
C LEU A 452 -10.29 -17.81 -12.72
N THR A 453 -10.87 -18.98 -12.73
CA THR A 453 -11.75 -19.49 -11.66
C THR A 453 -10.92 -20.33 -10.69
N VAL A 454 -11.19 -20.22 -9.39
CA VAL A 454 -10.50 -20.97 -8.34
C VAL A 454 -11.50 -21.80 -7.56
N GLU A 455 -11.34 -23.12 -7.54
CA GLU A 455 -12.15 -24.01 -6.70
C GLU A 455 -11.77 -23.82 -5.23
N SER A 456 -12.37 -22.83 -4.59
CA SER A 456 -12.08 -22.38 -3.23
C SER A 456 -13.29 -21.72 -2.59
N GLU A 457 -13.20 -21.43 -1.31
CA GLU A 457 -14.21 -20.64 -0.58
C GLU A 457 -13.92 -19.15 -0.73
N GLN A 458 -12.64 -18.77 -0.79
CA GLN A 458 -12.21 -17.37 -0.88
C GLN A 458 -10.81 -17.28 -1.50
N ILE A 459 -10.56 -16.18 -2.20
CA ILE A 459 -9.23 -15.76 -2.64
C ILE A 459 -8.82 -14.53 -1.83
N SER A 460 -7.69 -14.59 -1.14
CA SER A 460 -7.18 -13.49 -0.31
C SER A 460 -6.07 -12.68 -0.96
N GLY A 461 -5.34 -13.25 -1.93
CA GLY A 461 -4.24 -12.57 -2.62
C GLY A 461 -3.96 -13.16 -3.99
N VAL A 462 -3.42 -12.34 -4.87
CA VAL A 462 -2.96 -12.73 -6.21
C VAL A 462 -1.74 -11.92 -6.59
N GLY A 463 -0.79 -12.54 -7.27
CA GLY A 463 0.41 -11.90 -7.80
C GLY A 463 1.24 -12.86 -8.62
N LYS A 464 2.49 -12.52 -8.87
CA LYS A 464 3.41 -13.29 -9.71
C LYS A 464 4.69 -13.59 -8.95
N LEU A 465 5.26 -14.77 -9.17
CA LEU A 465 6.61 -15.12 -8.75
C LEU A 465 7.41 -15.60 -9.95
N THR A 466 8.69 -15.27 -9.96
CA THR A 466 9.64 -15.58 -11.02
C THR A 466 10.89 -16.21 -10.41
N TYR A 467 11.28 -17.36 -10.95
CA TYR A 467 12.56 -17.99 -10.68
C TYR A 467 13.55 -17.61 -11.79
N TYR A 468 14.68 -17.05 -11.38
CA TYR A 468 15.78 -16.72 -12.27
C TYR A 468 16.85 -17.78 -12.13
N VAL A 469 17.21 -18.45 -13.24
CA VAL A 469 18.33 -19.39 -13.24
C VAL A 469 19.61 -18.59 -13.03
N SER A 470 20.28 -18.77 -11.90
CA SER A 470 21.63 -18.22 -11.68
C SER A 470 22.62 -19.06 -12.51
N GLU A 471 23.42 -18.40 -13.34
CA GLU A 471 24.55 -19.01 -14.04
C GLU A 471 25.58 -19.59 -13.08
#